data_9c797183b854882c6a4c7b9915e1155a
#
_entry.id   9c797183b854882c6a4c7b9915e1155a
#
_cell.length_a   1.000
_cell.length_b   1.000
_cell.length_c   1.000
_cell.angle_alpha   90.00
_cell.angle_beta   90.00
_cell.angle_gamma   90.00
#
_symmetry.space_group_name_H-M   'P 1'
#
loop_
_entity.id
_entity.type
_entity.pdbx_description
1 polymer ?
#
loop_
_entity_poly.entity_id
_entity_poly.type
_entity_poly.pdbx_seq_one_letter_code
_entity_poly.pdbx_strand_id
1 'polypeptide(L)'
;MDAQELYELAMKHIYGDGVPEDNDLAVKLLTKAHNMGHVEATYNLGICYHYGHGTNVDLARAYELYLESANAGYGKGMVLIGRFYNRGFYVAQDRRQAEYWLRKAMDSSDPDAVEGAKKELSIK
;
A
#
# COMPACT_ATOMS: atom_id res chain seq x y z
N MET A 1 -17.18 15.78 -1.51
CA MET A 1 -16.97 14.39 -1.02
C MET A 1 -15.88 14.41 0.04
N ASP A 2 -16.07 13.66 1.13
CA ASP A 2 -15.01 13.47 2.10
C ASP A 2 -14.00 12.41 1.61
N ALA A 3 -12.92 12.23 2.37
CA ALA A 3 -11.85 11.31 1.94
C ALA A 3 -12.33 9.86 1.82
N GLN A 4 -13.20 9.43 2.71
CA GLN A 4 -13.73 8.05 2.66
C GLN A 4 -14.59 7.84 1.42
N GLU A 5 -15.43 8.80 1.07
CA GLU A 5 -16.27 8.73 -0.14
C GLU A 5 -15.39 8.70 -1.41
N LEU A 6 -14.36 9.54 -1.46
CA LEU A 6 -13.41 9.55 -2.57
C LEU A 6 -12.69 8.20 -2.72
N TYR A 7 -12.25 7.64 -1.59
CA TYR A 7 -11.61 6.33 -1.56
C TYR A 7 -12.54 5.23 -2.07
N GLU A 8 -13.78 5.20 -1.54
CA GLU A 8 -14.76 4.17 -1.95
C GLU A 8 -15.09 4.27 -3.44
N LEU A 9 -15.25 5.49 -3.96
CA LEU A 9 -15.51 5.68 -5.39
C LEU A 9 -14.30 5.22 -6.23
N ALA A 10 -13.08 5.54 -5.78
CA ALA A 10 -11.88 5.08 -6.45
C ALA A 10 -11.83 3.55 -6.55
N MET A 11 -12.15 2.86 -5.46
CA MET A 11 -12.14 1.40 -5.43
C MET A 11 -13.20 0.82 -6.36
N LYS A 12 -14.36 1.46 -6.47
CA LYS A 12 -15.39 1.04 -7.43
C LYS A 12 -14.88 1.12 -8.86
N HIS A 13 -14.15 2.17 -9.22
CA HIS A 13 -13.58 2.32 -10.57
C HIS A 13 -12.44 1.34 -10.82
N ILE A 14 -11.70 0.95 -9.79
CA ILE A 14 -10.65 -0.08 -9.92
C ILE A 14 -11.27 -1.42 -10.30
N TYR A 15 -12.40 -1.78 -9.67
CA TYR A 15 -13.03 -3.09 -9.86
C TYR A 15 -14.18 -3.07 -10.86
N GLY A 16 -14.59 -1.92 -11.36
CA GLY A 16 -15.76 -1.82 -12.25
C GLY A 16 -17.05 -2.17 -11.53
N ASP A 17 -17.17 -1.86 -10.24
CA ASP A 17 -18.32 -2.22 -9.41
C ASP A 17 -19.40 -1.15 -9.49
N GLY A 18 -20.38 -1.38 -10.35
CA GLY A 18 -21.49 -0.45 -10.57
C GLY A 18 -21.12 0.81 -11.35
N VAL A 19 -19.86 0.94 -11.75
CA VAL A 19 -19.35 2.04 -12.57
C VAL A 19 -18.32 1.44 -13.54
N PRO A 20 -18.01 2.13 -14.66
CA PRO A 20 -16.99 1.63 -15.58
C PRO A 20 -15.62 1.55 -14.90
N GLU A 21 -14.88 0.48 -15.17
CA GLU A 21 -13.49 0.38 -14.73
C GLU A 21 -12.70 1.53 -15.36
N ASP A 22 -12.00 2.30 -14.52
CA ASP A 22 -11.23 3.48 -14.95
C ASP A 22 -10.10 3.72 -13.95
N ASN A 23 -8.93 3.16 -14.27
CA ASN A 23 -7.77 3.29 -13.38
C ASN A 23 -7.21 4.71 -13.35
N ASP A 24 -7.30 5.46 -14.45
CA ASP A 24 -6.84 6.85 -14.47
C ASP A 24 -7.66 7.72 -13.51
N LEU A 25 -8.97 7.55 -13.52
CA LEU A 25 -9.85 8.25 -12.60
C LEU A 25 -9.60 7.78 -11.16
N ALA A 26 -9.40 6.48 -10.96
CA ALA A 26 -9.12 5.93 -9.64
C ALA A 26 -7.86 6.56 -9.03
N VAL A 27 -6.78 6.72 -9.80
CA VAL A 27 -5.56 7.39 -9.31
C VAL A 27 -5.84 8.82 -8.89
N LYS A 28 -6.63 9.55 -9.66
CA LYS A 28 -7.00 10.94 -9.31
C LYS A 28 -7.77 11.01 -8.00
N LEU A 29 -8.74 10.11 -7.83
CA LEU A 29 -9.56 10.05 -6.61
C LEU A 29 -8.73 9.62 -5.40
N LEU A 30 -7.86 8.60 -5.57
CA LEU A 30 -6.96 8.17 -4.51
C LEU A 30 -5.99 9.28 -4.10
N THR A 31 -5.48 10.03 -5.06
CA THR A 31 -4.59 11.16 -4.79
C THR A 31 -5.28 12.20 -3.93
N LYS A 32 -6.54 12.54 -4.24
CA LYS A 32 -7.31 13.49 -3.44
C LYS A 32 -7.53 12.97 -2.02
N ALA A 33 -7.93 11.71 -1.88
CA ALA A 33 -8.14 11.11 -0.56
C ALA A 33 -6.83 11.03 0.24
N HIS A 34 -5.74 10.66 -0.41
CA HIS A 34 -4.40 10.65 0.19
C HIS A 34 -4.03 12.04 0.71
N ASN A 35 -4.25 13.09 -0.07
CA ASN A 35 -3.95 14.47 0.33
C ASN A 35 -4.79 14.94 1.53
N MET A 36 -5.91 14.28 1.78
CA MET A 36 -6.76 14.52 2.94
C MET A 36 -6.39 13.64 4.15
N GLY A 37 -5.31 12.86 4.04
CA GLY A 37 -4.82 12.03 5.13
C GLY A 37 -5.46 10.65 5.23
N HIS A 38 -6.12 10.16 4.18
CA HIS A 38 -6.75 8.84 4.19
C HIS A 38 -5.70 7.75 4.00
N VAL A 39 -5.42 6.98 5.03
CA VAL A 39 -4.30 6.03 5.07
C VAL A 39 -4.47 4.89 4.06
N GLU A 40 -5.66 4.32 3.95
CA GLU A 40 -5.93 3.25 2.99
C GLU A 40 -5.76 3.74 1.55
N ALA A 41 -6.17 4.99 1.26
CA ALA A 41 -5.96 5.58 -0.05
C ALA A 41 -4.46 5.75 -0.34
N THR A 42 -3.68 6.15 0.66
CA THR A 42 -2.22 6.27 0.55
C THR A 42 -1.61 4.93 0.14
N TYR A 43 -1.99 3.86 0.82
CA TYR A 43 -1.51 2.51 0.49
C TYR A 43 -1.92 2.10 -0.92
N ASN A 44 -3.19 2.27 -1.28
CA ASN A 44 -3.69 1.86 -2.59
C ASN A 44 -3.09 2.70 -3.73
N LEU A 45 -2.80 3.98 -3.47
CA LEU A 45 -2.06 4.81 -4.43
C LEU A 45 -0.66 4.24 -4.65
N GLY A 46 -0.01 3.77 -3.59
CA GLY A 46 1.27 3.05 -3.69
C GLY A 46 1.18 1.82 -4.58
N ILE A 47 0.09 1.04 -4.45
CA ILE A 47 -0.16 -0.11 -5.32
C ILE A 47 -0.24 0.33 -6.79
N CYS A 48 -0.92 1.43 -7.07
CA CYS A 48 -1.05 1.95 -8.44
C CYS A 48 0.31 2.28 -9.04
N TYR A 49 1.18 2.95 -8.30
CA TYR A 49 2.54 3.27 -8.78
C TYR A 49 3.43 2.03 -8.87
N HIS A 50 3.25 1.06 -7.99
CA HIS A 50 4.04 -0.16 -7.98
C HIS A 50 3.81 -0.99 -9.24
N TYR A 51 2.55 -1.13 -9.67
CA TYR A 51 2.16 -2.00 -10.78
C TYR A 51 1.78 -1.24 -12.05
N GLY A 52 1.78 0.08 -12.02
CA GLY A 52 1.43 0.88 -13.19
C GLY A 52 -0.06 0.87 -13.50
N HIS A 53 -0.92 0.87 -12.48
CA HIS A 53 -2.37 0.93 -12.65
C HIS A 53 -2.84 2.37 -12.72
N GLY A 54 -3.17 2.86 -13.90
CA GLY A 54 -3.63 4.23 -14.11
C GLY A 54 -2.52 5.28 -14.04
N THR A 55 -1.29 4.85 -13.98
CA THR A 55 -0.09 5.71 -13.97
C THR A 55 1.10 4.87 -14.42
N ASN A 56 2.22 5.50 -14.71
CA ASN A 56 3.46 4.78 -14.99
C ASN A 56 3.98 4.12 -13.70
N VAL A 57 4.70 3.02 -13.85
CA VAL A 57 5.40 2.40 -12.72
C VAL A 57 6.42 3.39 -12.18
N ASP A 58 6.37 3.60 -10.86
CA ASP A 58 7.31 4.46 -10.14
C ASP A 58 7.57 3.83 -8.77
N LEU A 59 8.64 3.05 -8.67
CA LEU A 59 8.96 2.32 -7.44
C LEU A 59 9.36 3.24 -6.30
N ALA A 60 10.02 4.36 -6.62
CA ALA A 60 10.37 5.34 -5.60
C ALA A 60 9.11 5.92 -4.95
N ARG A 61 8.13 6.29 -5.77
CA ARG A 61 6.86 6.84 -5.28
C ARG A 61 6.08 5.78 -4.51
N ALA A 62 6.05 4.55 -5.01
CA ALA A 62 5.38 3.43 -4.32
C ALA A 62 5.99 3.21 -2.93
N TYR A 63 7.32 3.19 -2.84
CA TYR A 63 8.02 3.01 -1.57
C TYR A 63 7.64 4.12 -0.58
N GLU A 64 7.66 5.37 -1.00
CA GLU A 64 7.31 6.52 -0.15
C GLU A 64 5.88 6.39 0.40
N LEU A 65 4.93 6.01 -0.46
CA LEU A 65 3.53 5.87 -0.08
C LEU A 65 3.32 4.70 0.87
N TYR A 66 3.96 3.56 0.62
CA TYR A 66 3.91 2.43 1.53
C TYR A 66 4.51 2.78 2.89
N LEU A 67 5.64 3.49 2.90
CA LEU A 67 6.28 3.91 4.14
C LEU A 67 5.38 4.86 4.93
N GLU A 68 4.74 5.80 4.24
CA GLU A 68 3.81 6.73 4.88
C GLU A 68 2.64 5.97 5.53
N SER A 69 2.04 5.01 4.81
CA SER A 69 0.96 4.19 5.36
C SER A 69 1.43 3.34 6.54
N ALA A 70 2.63 2.78 6.45
CA ALA A 70 3.22 1.98 7.52
C ALA A 70 3.45 2.83 8.78
N ASN A 71 3.98 4.03 8.61
CA ASN A 71 4.20 4.96 9.73
C ASN A 71 2.89 5.43 10.36
N ALA A 72 1.80 5.41 9.61
CA ALA A 72 0.47 5.71 10.11
C ALA A 72 -0.21 4.51 10.81
N GLY A 73 0.47 3.39 10.90
CA GLY A 73 -0.02 2.20 11.59
C GLY A 73 -0.77 1.20 10.71
N TYR A 74 -0.71 1.36 9.38
CA TYR A 74 -1.43 0.47 8.47
C TYR A 74 -0.64 -0.82 8.25
N GLY A 75 -1.20 -1.95 8.73
CA GLY A 75 -0.51 -3.25 8.70
C GLY A 75 -0.07 -3.69 7.32
N LYS A 76 -0.92 -3.52 6.30
CA LYS A 76 -0.57 -3.89 4.92
C LYS A 76 0.63 -3.09 4.40
N GLY A 77 0.71 -1.80 4.77
CA GLY A 77 1.87 -0.97 4.43
C GLY A 77 3.15 -1.49 5.08
N MET A 78 3.06 -1.91 6.33
CA MET A 78 4.20 -2.50 7.05
C MET A 78 4.69 -3.77 6.36
N VAL A 79 3.78 -4.62 5.89
CA VAL A 79 4.13 -5.86 5.17
C VAL A 79 4.89 -5.52 3.88
N LEU A 80 4.41 -4.54 3.12
CA LEU A 80 5.06 -4.16 1.86
C LEU A 80 6.45 -3.58 2.09
N ILE A 81 6.61 -2.72 3.09
CA ILE A 81 7.93 -2.17 3.44
C ILE A 81 8.86 -3.29 3.90
N GLY A 82 8.35 -4.19 4.75
CA GLY A 82 9.13 -5.34 5.19
C GLY A 82 9.56 -6.23 4.03
N ARG A 83 8.67 -6.45 3.07
CA ARG A 83 8.98 -7.24 1.87
C ARG A 83 10.05 -6.57 1.02
N PHE A 84 9.99 -5.27 0.83
CA PHE A 84 11.00 -4.52 0.07
C PHE A 84 12.39 -4.72 0.67
N TYR A 85 12.51 -4.58 1.99
CA TYR A 85 13.79 -4.80 2.67
C TYR A 85 14.22 -6.26 2.67
N ASN A 86 13.27 -7.19 2.83
CA ASN A 86 13.56 -8.61 2.90
C ASN A 86 14.11 -9.14 1.57
N ARG A 87 13.61 -8.60 0.46
CA ARG A 87 13.98 -9.04 -0.89
C ARG A 87 14.99 -8.14 -1.57
N GLY A 88 15.36 -7.03 -0.96
CA GLY A 88 16.22 -6.04 -1.60
C GLY A 88 15.57 -5.40 -2.82
N PHE A 89 14.26 -5.19 -2.77
CA PHE A 89 13.51 -4.62 -3.88
C PHE A 89 13.46 -3.11 -3.72
N TYR A 90 13.98 -2.36 -4.70
CA TYR A 90 14.13 -0.91 -4.71
C TYR A 90 15.12 -0.39 -3.66
N VAL A 91 15.14 -0.97 -2.47
CA VAL A 91 16.08 -0.64 -1.40
C VAL A 91 17.08 -1.80 -1.23
N ALA A 92 18.25 -1.53 -0.66
CA ALA A 92 19.20 -2.60 -0.36
C ALA A 92 18.58 -3.58 0.64
N GLN A 93 18.81 -4.88 0.44
CA GLN A 93 18.33 -5.90 1.36
C GLN A 93 18.84 -5.60 2.78
N ASP A 94 17.91 -5.62 3.73
CA ASP A 94 18.20 -5.35 5.14
C ASP A 94 17.24 -6.17 6.01
N ARG A 95 17.73 -7.31 6.52
CA ARG A 95 16.93 -8.23 7.31
C ARG A 95 16.44 -7.61 8.62
N ARG A 96 17.21 -6.72 9.22
CA ARG A 96 16.82 -6.04 10.48
C ARG A 96 15.63 -5.13 10.24
N GLN A 97 15.68 -4.32 9.18
CA GLN A 97 14.57 -3.47 8.80
C GLN A 97 13.33 -4.29 8.42
N ALA A 98 13.55 -5.37 7.66
CA ALA A 98 12.46 -6.27 7.29
C ALA A 98 11.78 -6.84 8.53
N GLU A 99 12.54 -7.41 9.45
CA GLU A 99 12.00 -7.99 10.67
C GLU A 99 11.27 -6.97 11.55
N TYR A 100 11.83 -5.77 11.66
CA TYR A 100 11.18 -4.69 12.42
C TYR A 100 9.75 -4.44 11.92
N TRP A 101 9.61 -4.20 10.62
CA TRP A 101 8.29 -3.91 10.05
C TRP A 101 7.35 -5.11 10.05
N LEU A 102 7.88 -6.30 9.73
CA LEU A 102 7.05 -7.51 9.68
C LEU A 102 6.57 -7.92 11.08
N ARG A 103 7.41 -7.81 12.09
CA ARG A 103 6.98 -8.08 13.47
C ARG A 103 5.96 -7.07 13.94
N LYS A 104 6.12 -5.82 13.56
CA LYS A 104 5.13 -4.78 13.86
C LYS A 104 3.79 -5.08 13.19
N ALA A 105 3.82 -5.58 11.95
CA ALA A 105 2.61 -5.98 11.22
C ALA A 105 1.90 -7.17 11.89
N MET A 106 2.63 -8.02 12.62
CA MET A 106 2.03 -9.15 13.35
C MET A 106 1.08 -8.69 14.46
N ASP A 107 1.23 -7.45 14.93
CA ASP A 107 0.35 -6.87 15.94
C ASP A 107 -0.86 -6.16 15.32
N SER A 108 -0.99 -6.19 14.02
CA SER A 108 -2.12 -5.59 13.31
C SER A 108 -3.42 -6.33 13.61
N SER A 109 -4.53 -5.58 13.61
CA SER A 109 -5.87 -6.16 13.68
C SER A 109 -6.34 -6.72 12.32
N ASP A 110 -5.59 -6.46 11.25
CA ASP A 110 -5.92 -6.94 9.90
C ASP A 110 -5.35 -8.35 9.70
N PRO A 111 -6.21 -9.40 9.58
CA PRO A 111 -5.73 -10.77 9.39
C PRO A 111 -4.86 -10.96 8.16
N ASP A 112 -5.13 -10.20 7.09
CA ASP A 112 -4.34 -10.29 5.85
C ASP A 112 -2.93 -9.76 6.07
N ALA A 113 -2.78 -8.70 6.85
CA ALA A 113 -1.46 -8.16 7.19
C ALA A 113 -0.68 -9.16 8.04
N VAL A 114 -1.32 -9.76 9.04
CA VAL A 114 -0.69 -10.77 9.90
C VAL A 114 -0.23 -11.97 9.07
N GLU A 115 -1.09 -12.48 8.19
CA GLU A 115 -0.76 -13.61 7.31
C GLU A 115 0.40 -13.28 6.38
N GLY A 116 0.36 -12.10 5.76
CA GLY A 116 1.44 -11.63 4.89
C GLY A 116 2.77 -11.51 5.63
N ALA A 117 2.75 -10.99 6.85
CA ALA A 117 3.94 -10.86 7.68
C ALA A 117 4.53 -12.22 8.03
N LYS A 118 3.69 -13.18 8.41
CA LYS A 118 4.14 -14.55 8.70
C LYS A 118 4.84 -15.18 7.50
N LYS A 119 4.27 -15.04 6.31
CA LYS A 119 4.85 -15.58 5.08
C LYS A 119 6.22 -14.97 4.80
N GLU A 120 6.33 -13.64 4.90
CA GLU A 120 7.60 -12.97 4.64
C GLU A 120 8.65 -13.32 5.69
N LEU A 121 8.28 -13.44 6.96
CA LEU A 121 9.22 -13.81 8.03
C LEU A 121 9.75 -15.22 7.87
N SER A 122 9.02 -16.11 7.18
CA SER A 122 9.47 -17.50 6.92
C SER A 122 10.48 -17.58 5.78
N ILE A 123 10.65 -16.54 4.98
CA ILE A 123 11.60 -16.50 3.86
C ILE A 123 13.01 -16.25 4.41
N LYS A 124 13.94 -17.14 4.04
CA LYS A 124 15.34 -17.07 4.50
C LYS A 124 16.25 -16.43 3.47
#